data_f2badd6cbc41ed0d19fc21ddabb62545
#
_entry.id   f2badd6cbc41ed0d19fc21ddabb62545
#
_cell.length_a   1.000
_cell.length_b   1.000
_cell.length_c   1.000
_cell.angle_alpha   90.00
_cell.angle_beta   90.00
_cell.angle_gamma   90.00
#
_symmetry.space_group_name_H-M   'P 1'
#
loop_
_entity.id
_entity.type
_entity.pdbx_description
1 polymer ?
#
loop_
_entity_poly.entity_id
_entity_poly.type
_entity_poly.pdbx_seq_one_letter_code
_entity_poly.pdbx_strand_id
1 'polypeptide(L)'
;MIDANETFGGTWPFAPRYFEGNGFRMHYIDEGKGDPIVCLHGEPTWGYLYRRFIPPLSQSHRVIVPDHMGFGKSATPRDREYSLNSHVDNLTRLMDALDLTNVTFVIQDWGGLIGAAYTLRHPERIKRLFLLNTLSGYGKIPFDGLTPWFEFVKKHHDAKTLHEILGNLHANALSVMKIMGFENSAAVDSNWIAAYSAAFPTKDDCVGAIEFPLDAVLGRIAPYIKEGFPLLDNLKSKPAMLTLGMKDRAIAPDRQLADFRAVWPGRPIIELPNAGHFSQEDEPGTIIALIQQFIQST
;
A
#
# COMPACT_ATOMS: atom_id res chain seq x y z
N MET A 1 -19.97 0.82 4.27
CA MET A 1 -19.30 0.12 3.14
C MET A 1 -19.68 0.80 1.84
N ILE A 2 -18.74 1.04 0.94
CA ILE A 2 -18.97 1.65 -0.38
C ILE A 2 -19.89 0.71 -1.20
N ASP A 3 -20.87 1.28 -1.93
CA ASP A 3 -21.68 0.48 -2.87
C ASP A 3 -20.79 -0.21 -3.91
N ALA A 4 -21.13 -1.46 -4.26
CA ALA A 4 -20.32 -2.24 -5.18
C ALA A 4 -20.16 -1.54 -6.55
N ASN A 5 -21.22 -0.89 -7.03
CA ASN A 5 -21.26 -0.23 -8.33
C ASN A 5 -20.93 1.27 -8.27
N GLU A 6 -20.53 1.79 -7.11
CA GLU A 6 -20.12 3.21 -7.00
C GLU A 6 -18.88 3.47 -7.84
N THR A 7 -18.98 4.48 -8.71
CA THR A 7 -17.92 4.84 -9.67
C THR A 7 -17.28 6.20 -9.42
N PHE A 8 -17.77 6.94 -8.43
CA PHE A 8 -17.29 8.31 -8.11
C PHE A 8 -17.21 9.20 -9.35
N GLY A 9 -18.36 9.37 -10.01
CA GLY A 9 -18.46 10.18 -11.22
C GLY A 9 -17.68 9.61 -12.42
N GLY A 10 -17.48 8.29 -12.47
CA GLY A 10 -16.74 7.59 -13.54
C GLY A 10 -15.21 7.58 -13.35
N THR A 11 -14.70 8.08 -12.23
CA THR A 11 -13.24 8.01 -11.93
C THR A 11 -12.78 6.63 -11.46
N TRP A 12 -13.74 5.74 -11.09
CA TRP A 12 -13.53 4.34 -10.74
C TRP A 12 -14.46 3.42 -11.54
N PRO A 13 -14.25 3.25 -12.86
CA PRO A 13 -15.17 2.53 -13.75
C PRO A 13 -14.96 1.01 -13.76
N PHE A 14 -14.23 0.45 -12.80
CA PHE A 14 -13.83 -0.95 -12.79
C PHE A 14 -14.90 -1.83 -12.15
N ALA A 15 -15.12 -3.01 -12.74
CA ALA A 15 -16.05 -4.00 -12.22
C ALA A 15 -15.54 -4.58 -10.88
N PRO A 16 -16.33 -4.53 -9.81
CA PRO A 16 -15.90 -5.07 -8.51
C PRO A 16 -15.86 -6.59 -8.54
N ARG A 17 -14.82 -7.16 -7.96
CA ARG A 17 -14.73 -8.58 -7.65
C ARG A 17 -14.56 -8.79 -6.16
N TYR A 18 -15.00 -9.92 -5.66
CA TYR A 18 -14.95 -10.24 -4.24
C TYR A 18 -14.42 -11.64 -4.00
N PHE A 19 -13.56 -11.76 -2.99
CA PHE A 19 -13.01 -13.01 -2.50
C PHE A 19 -13.48 -13.25 -1.06
N GLU A 20 -14.12 -14.39 -0.82
CA GLU A 20 -14.71 -14.72 0.49
C GLU A 20 -13.84 -15.70 1.30
N GLY A 21 -12.74 -16.22 0.72
CA GLY A 21 -11.90 -17.26 1.33
C GLY A 21 -11.16 -16.83 2.61
N ASN A 22 -11.15 -15.54 2.93
CA ASN A 22 -10.58 -14.99 4.17
C ASN A 22 -11.56 -15.03 5.36
N GLY A 23 -12.80 -15.52 5.16
CA GLY A 23 -13.87 -15.45 6.15
C GLY A 23 -14.46 -14.04 6.30
N PHE A 24 -14.15 -13.14 5.36
CA PHE A 24 -14.77 -11.85 5.14
C PHE A 24 -14.72 -11.52 3.65
N ARG A 25 -15.54 -10.57 3.22
CA ARG A 25 -15.59 -10.15 1.81
C ARG A 25 -14.45 -9.18 1.50
N MET A 26 -13.44 -9.65 0.75
CA MET A 26 -12.30 -8.87 0.29
C MET A 26 -12.54 -8.42 -1.15
N HIS A 27 -12.55 -7.12 -1.39
CA HIS A 27 -12.69 -6.55 -2.72
C HIS A 27 -11.36 -6.56 -3.48
N TYR A 28 -11.42 -6.75 -4.78
CA TYR A 28 -10.29 -6.54 -5.69
C TYR A 28 -10.77 -6.19 -7.09
N ILE A 29 -9.91 -5.51 -7.84
CA ILE A 29 -10.04 -5.31 -9.29
C ILE A 29 -9.17 -6.33 -10.00
N ASP A 30 -9.61 -6.78 -11.19
CA ASP A 30 -8.91 -7.74 -12.03
C ASP A 30 -9.18 -7.39 -13.50
N GLU A 31 -8.27 -6.61 -14.07
CA GLU A 31 -8.40 -6.04 -15.42
C GLU A 31 -7.24 -6.47 -16.32
N GLY A 32 -7.53 -6.67 -17.59
CA GLY A 32 -6.52 -7.05 -18.59
C GLY A 32 -6.20 -8.54 -18.61
N LYS A 33 -5.10 -8.91 -19.27
CA LYS A 33 -4.61 -10.29 -19.43
C LYS A 33 -3.08 -10.31 -19.54
N GLY A 34 -2.46 -11.45 -19.26
CA GLY A 34 -1.01 -11.63 -19.29
C GLY A 34 -0.40 -11.82 -17.91
N ASP A 35 0.93 -11.60 -17.79
CA ASP A 35 1.63 -11.69 -16.50
C ASP A 35 1.01 -10.72 -15.50
N PRO A 36 0.76 -11.13 -14.24
CA PRO A 36 0.04 -10.30 -13.29
C PRO A 36 0.91 -9.17 -12.72
N ILE A 37 0.29 -7.98 -12.62
CA ILE A 37 0.75 -6.86 -11.80
C ILE A 37 -0.21 -6.77 -10.61
N VAL A 38 0.30 -6.92 -9.40
CA VAL A 38 -0.49 -6.76 -8.17
C VAL A 38 -0.09 -5.46 -7.50
N CYS A 39 -1.07 -4.53 -7.34
CA CYS A 39 -0.86 -3.23 -6.73
C CYS A 39 -1.37 -3.24 -5.29
N LEU A 40 -0.49 -3.03 -4.31
CA LEU A 40 -0.84 -3.00 -2.90
C LEU A 40 -0.75 -1.58 -2.35
N HIS A 41 -1.87 -1.10 -1.83
CA HIS A 41 -1.98 0.22 -1.19
C HIS A 41 -1.58 0.18 0.29
N GLY A 42 -1.57 1.34 0.92
CA GLY A 42 -1.40 1.50 2.36
C GLY A 42 -2.43 2.45 2.98
N GLU A 43 -2.04 3.11 4.07
CA GLU A 43 -2.88 3.99 4.87
C GLU A 43 -2.91 5.43 4.33
N PRO A 44 -4.00 6.16 4.44
CA PRO A 44 -5.40 5.75 4.62
C PRO A 44 -6.11 5.60 3.26
N THR A 45 -5.51 4.86 2.35
CA THR A 45 -5.96 4.73 0.98
C THR A 45 -6.60 3.37 0.72
N TRP A 46 -7.03 3.14 -0.53
CA TRP A 46 -7.53 1.89 -1.04
C TRP A 46 -7.22 1.76 -2.53
N GLY A 47 -7.70 0.76 -3.21
CA GLY A 47 -7.43 0.53 -4.63
C GLY A 47 -7.60 1.76 -5.52
N TYR A 48 -8.43 2.73 -5.13
CA TYR A 48 -8.61 4.01 -5.83
C TYR A 48 -7.30 4.78 -6.06
N LEU A 49 -6.31 4.60 -5.21
CA LEU A 49 -4.96 5.16 -5.37
C LEU A 49 -4.33 4.77 -6.70
N TYR A 50 -4.66 3.56 -7.20
CA TYR A 50 -4.12 3.01 -8.45
C TYR A 50 -5.04 3.21 -9.66
N ARG A 51 -6.15 3.98 -9.55
CA ARG A 51 -7.13 4.15 -10.65
C ARG A 51 -6.52 4.59 -11.97
N ARG A 52 -5.47 5.43 -11.91
CA ARG A 52 -4.76 5.93 -13.11
C ARG A 52 -3.77 4.93 -13.68
N PHE A 53 -3.36 3.93 -12.90
CA PHE A 53 -2.40 2.88 -13.28
C PHE A 53 -3.08 1.73 -14.01
N ILE A 54 -4.31 1.39 -13.61
CA ILE A 54 -5.04 0.25 -14.14
C ILE A 54 -5.20 0.32 -15.66
N PRO A 55 -5.74 1.41 -16.29
CA PRO A 55 -5.99 1.42 -17.73
C PRO A 55 -4.74 1.25 -18.59
N PRO A 56 -3.61 1.96 -18.37
CA PRO A 56 -2.43 1.78 -19.21
C PRO A 56 -1.69 0.46 -18.98
N LEU A 57 -1.70 -0.07 -17.74
CA LEU A 57 -1.02 -1.33 -17.43
C LEU A 57 -1.84 -2.54 -17.90
N SER A 58 -3.17 -2.48 -17.86
CA SER A 58 -4.05 -3.56 -18.28
C SER A 58 -4.10 -3.78 -19.82
N GLN A 59 -3.50 -2.89 -20.59
CA GLN A 59 -3.36 -3.09 -22.04
C GLN A 59 -2.46 -4.30 -22.38
N SER A 60 -1.50 -4.62 -21.52
CA SER A 60 -0.52 -5.68 -21.77
C SER A 60 -0.32 -6.66 -20.61
N HIS A 61 -0.94 -6.40 -19.44
CA HIS A 61 -0.81 -7.21 -18.23
C HIS A 61 -2.16 -7.43 -17.57
N ARG A 62 -2.25 -8.47 -16.73
CA ARG A 62 -3.39 -8.65 -15.83
C ARG A 62 -3.15 -7.84 -14.55
N VAL A 63 -3.91 -6.77 -14.35
CA VAL A 63 -3.73 -5.85 -13.21
C VAL A 63 -4.73 -6.20 -12.11
N ILE A 64 -4.20 -6.52 -10.93
CA ILE A 64 -4.97 -6.90 -9.75
C ILE A 64 -4.72 -5.88 -8.66
N VAL A 65 -5.81 -5.30 -8.14
CA VAL A 65 -5.75 -4.26 -7.11
C VAL A 65 -6.68 -4.65 -5.96
N PRO A 66 -6.19 -5.36 -4.95
CA PRO A 66 -6.99 -5.68 -3.77
C PRO A 66 -7.10 -4.48 -2.84
N ASP A 67 -8.25 -4.36 -2.16
CA ASP A 67 -8.39 -3.54 -0.97
C ASP A 67 -8.06 -4.38 0.26
N HIS A 68 -7.18 -3.90 1.11
CA HIS A 68 -6.88 -4.57 2.37
C HIS A 68 -8.10 -4.64 3.29
N MET A 69 -8.11 -5.61 4.21
CA MET A 69 -9.14 -5.73 5.25
C MET A 69 -9.31 -4.40 5.99
N GLY A 70 -10.53 -3.87 6.06
CA GLY A 70 -10.83 -2.59 6.69
C GLY A 70 -10.62 -1.36 5.80
N PHE A 71 -10.42 -1.54 4.49
CA PHE A 71 -10.22 -0.44 3.55
C PHE A 71 -11.11 -0.59 2.31
N GLY A 72 -11.44 0.55 1.70
CA GLY A 72 -12.12 0.60 0.41
C GLY A 72 -13.48 -0.11 0.39
N LYS A 73 -13.62 -1.01 -0.58
CA LYS A 73 -14.83 -1.84 -0.73
C LYS A 73 -14.72 -3.19 -0.01
N SER A 74 -13.60 -3.48 0.67
CA SER A 74 -13.46 -4.65 1.54
C SER A 74 -14.22 -4.49 2.84
N ALA A 75 -14.63 -5.60 3.43
CA ALA A 75 -15.30 -5.58 4.74
C ALA A 75 -14.35 -5.17 5.87
N THR A 76 -14.95 -4.66 6.94
CA THR A 76 -14.27 -4.26 8.19
C THR A 76 -14.74 -5.16 9.35
N PRO A 77 -14.31 -6.44 9.39
CA PRO A 77 -14.73 -7.36 10.45
C PRO A 77 -14.20 -6.90 11.82
N ARG A 78 -15.04 -7.06 12.87
CA ARG A 78 -14.73 -6.62 14.24
C ARG A 78 -14.09 -7.69 15.10
N ASP A 79 -14.15 -8.93 14.65
CA ASP A 79 -13.64 -10.13 15.30
C ASP A 79 -12.27 -10.56 14.78
N ARG A 80 -11.56 -9.66 14.10
CA ARG A 80 -10.28 -9.93 13.47
C ARG A 80 -9.18 -9.01 14.00
N GLU A 81 -7.97 -9.54 14.00
CA GLU A 81 -6.77 -8.78 14.28
C GLU A 81 -6.26 -8.10 13.01
N TYR A 82 -5.98 -6.80 13.09
CA TYR A 82 -5.45 -5.96 12.00
C TYR A 82 -3.93 -5.84 12.13
N SER A 83 -3.23 -6.98 12.13
CA SER A 83 -1.77 -7.04 12.20
C SER A 83 -1.14 -7.25 10.82
N LEU A 84 0.17 -6.97 10.70
CA LEU A 84 0.94 -7.26 9.48
C LEU A 84 0.77 -8.73 9.06
N ASN A 85 0.85 -9.67 10.01
CA ASN A 85 0.65 -11.09 9.75
C ASN A 85 -0.72 -11.37 9.12
N SER A 86 -1.79 -10.85 9.71
CA SER A 86 -3.17 -11.03 9.20
C SER A 86 -3.32 -10.52 7.76
N HIS A 87 -2.72 -9.36 7.45
CA HIS A 87 -2.76 -8.82 6.09
C HIS A 87 -1.96 -9.65 5.09
N VAL A 88 -0.80 -10.19 5.48
CA VAL A 88 -0.01 -11.11 4.64
C VAL A 88 -0.78 -12.41 4.40
N ASP A 89 -1.43 -12.98 5.43
CA ASP A 89 -2.24 -14.20 5.30
C ASP A 89 -3.45 -13.96 4.37
N ASN A 90 -4.12 -12.81 4.49
CA ASN A 90 -5.23 -12.43 3.62
C ASN A 90 -4.78 -12.32 2.15
N LEU A 91 -3.63 -11.69 1.91
CA LEU A 91 -3.03 -11.60 0.57
C LEU A 91 -2.67 -13.00 0.04
N THR A 92 -2.05 -13.84 0.86
CA THR A 92 -1.64 -15.20 0.48
C THR A 92 -2.83 -16.00 -0.04
N ARG A 93 -3.95 -16.00 0.69
CA ARG A 93 -5.16 -16.72 0.29
C ARG A 93 -5.77 -16.17 -1.01
N LEU A 94 -5.73 -14.86 -1.23
CA LEU A 94 -6.18 -14.25 -2.48
C LEU A 94 -5.27 -14.66 -3.65
N MET A 95 -3.94 -14.59 -3.46
CA MET A 95 -2.95 -14.97 -4.47
C MET A 95 -3.09 -16.44 -4.88
N ASP A 96 -3.34 -17.32 -3.90
CA ASP A 96 -3.58 -18.75 -4.13
C ASP A 96 -4.88 -18.99 -4.89
N ALA A 97 -5.97 -18.34 -4.48
CA ALA A 97 -7.28 -18.49 -5.12
C ALA A 97 -7.30 -18.01 -6.58
N LEU A 98 -6.49 -17.02 -6.92
CA LEU A 98 -6.33 -16.49 -8.27
C LEU A 98 -5.22 -17.20 -9.07
N ASP A 99 -4.51 -18.14 -8.45
CA ASP A 99 -3.35 -18.89 -8.98
C ASP A 99 -2.31 -17.97 -9.62
N LEU A 100 -1.92 -16.90 -8.90
CA LEU A 100 -1.01 -15.89 -9.42
C LEU A 100 0.45 -16.36 -9.34
N THR A 101 1.12 -16.35 -10.49
CA THR A 101 2.55 -16.62 -10.65
C THR A 101 3.20 -15.58 -11.55
N ASN A 102 4.53 -15.48 -11.57
CA ASN A 102 5.26 -14.45 -12.32
C ASN A 102 4.86 -13.00 -11.97
N VAL A 103 4.45 -12.79 -10.74
CA VAL A 103 3.86 -11.52 -10.29
C VAL A 103 4.88 -10.39 -10.27
N THR A 104 4.50 -9.25 -10.82
CA THR A 104 5.13 -7.96 -10.57
C THR A 104 4.37 -7.27 -9.45
N PHE A 105 5.00 -7.07 -8.30
CA PHE A 105 4.43 -6.22 -7.26
C PHE A 105 4.68 -4.73 -7.54
N VAL A 106 3.62 -3.91 -7.39
CA VAL A 106 3.69 -2.44 -7.33
C VAL A 106 3.13 -2.04 -5.97
N ILE A 107 4.01 -1.69 -5.05
CA ILE A 107 3.72 -1.67 -3.61
C ILE A 107 4.09 -0.34 -2.97
N GLN A 108 3.19 0.19 -2.17
CA GLN A 108 3.31 1.49 -1.52
C GLN A 108 2.94 1.39 -0.04
N ASP A 109 3.63 2.17 0.83
CA ASP A 109 3.38 2.26 2.27
C ASP A 109 3.27 0.86 2.92
N TRP A 110 2.18 0.51 3.61
CA TRP A 110 1.96 -0.83 4.17
C TRP A 110 1.97 -1.95 3.13
N GLY A 111 1.56 -1.65 1.89
CA GLY A 111 1.68 -2.59 0.78
C GLY A 111 3.12 -3.06 0.56
N GLY A 112 4.12 -2.24 0.90
CA GLY A 112 5.53 -2.62 0.83
C GLY A 112 5.92 -3.68 1.85
N LEU A 113 5.55 -3.49 3.13
CA LEU A 113 5.79 -4.47 4.19
C LEU A 113 5.06 -5.79 3.90
N ILE A 114 3.80 -5.71 3.48
CA ILE A 114 2.97 -6.88 3.15
C ILE A 114 3.56 -7.62 1.94
N GLY A 115 3.89 -6.92 0.85
CA GLY A 115 4.45 -7.51 -0.36
C GLY A 115 5.85 -8.10 -0.16
N ALA A 116 6.71 -7.45 0.61
CA ALA A 116 8.04 -7.96 0.97
C ALA A 116 7.93 -9.23 1.84
N ALA A 117 7.07 -9.21 2.87
CA ALA A 117 6.86 -10.35 3.75
C ALA A 117 6.25 -11.56 2.99
N TYR A 118 5.34 -11.31 2.04
CA TYR A 118 4.84 -12.32 1.13
C TYR A 118 5.95 -12.89 0.24
N THR A 119 6.75 -12.03 -0.39
CA THR A 119 7.84 -12.44 -1.30
C THR A 119 8.87 -13.32 -0.63
N LEU A 120 9.20 -13.04 0.64
CA LEU A 120 10.10 -13.88 1.43
C LEU A 120 9.62 -15.33 1.55
N ARG A 121 8.31 -15.52 1.70
CA ARG A 121 7.67 -16.82 1.97
C ARG A 121 7.27 -17.56 0.70
N HIS A 122 7.02 -16.82 -0.40
CA HIS A 122 6.55 -17.34 -1.69
C HIS A 122 7.38 -16.79 -2.86
N PRO A 123 8.73 -16.92 -2.83
CA PRO A 123 9.60 -16.33 -3.84
C PRO A 123 9.35 -16.87 -5.25
N GLU A 124 8.88 -18.11 -5.37
CA GLU A 124 8.58 -18.76 -6.65
C GLU A 124 7.45 -18.09 -7.42
N ARG A 125 6.55 -17.40 -6.73
CA ARG A 125 5.41 -16.71 -7.33
C ARG A 125 5.74 -15.29 -7.81
N ILE A 126 6.82 -14.69 -7.27
CA ILE A 126 7.17 -13.28 -7.51
C ILE A 126 8.32 -13.17 -8.51
N LYS A 127 8.08 -12.41 -9.57
CA LYS A 127 9.07 -12.12 -10.61
C LYS A 127 9.91 -10.90 -10.25
N ARG A 128 9.26 -9.79 -9.78
CA ARG A 128 9.94 -8.52 -9.47
C ARG A 128 9.12 -7.63 -8.55
N LEU A 129 9.76 -6.61 -7.95
CA LEU A 129 9.12 -5.64 -7.07
C LEU A 129 9.40 -4.20 -7.53
N PHE A 130 8.35 -3.40 -7.66
CA PHE A 130 8.40 -1.96 -7.88
C PHE A 130 7.86 -1.26 -6.63
N LEU A 131 8.75 -0.59 -5.89
CA LEU A 131 8.45 0.03 -4.60
C LEU A 131 8.17 1.53 -4.78
N LEU A 132 7.17 2.03 -4.07
CA LEU A 132 6.71 3.41 -4.07
C LEU A 132 6.60 3.88 -2.62
N ASN A 133 7.39 4.86 -2.19
CA ASN A 133 7.27 5.48 -0.87
C ASN A 133 6.95 4.46 0.26
N THR A 134 7.85 3.51 0.46
CA THR A 134 7.68 2.41 1.42
C THR A 134 9.00 1.87 1.96
N LEU A 135 8.90 0.99 2.95
CA LEU A 135 9.99 0.15 3.45
C LEU A 135 9.73 -1.31 3.10
N SER A 136 10.79 -2.07 2.89
CA SER A 136 10.70 -3.54 2.87
C SER A 136 10.51 -4.11 4.28
N GLY A 137 11.02 -3.40 5.28
CA GLY A 137 11.10 -3.83 6.68
C GLY A 137 12.29 -4.73 6.99
N TYR A 138 13.13 -5.05 6.01
CA TYR A 138 14.23 -6.02 6.13
C TYR A 138 15.64 -5.41 5.99
N GLY A 139 15.71 -4.09 5.87
CA GLY A 139 17.00 -3.37 5.70
C GLY A 139 17.90 -3.33 6.92
N LYS A 140 17.47 -3.86 8.08
CA LYS A 140 18.22 -3.81 9.36
C LYS A 140 18.67 -2.41 9.75
N ILE A 141 17.87 -1.40 9.44
CA ILE A 141 18.21 -0.02 9.76
C ILE A 141 17.85 0.25 11.23
N PRO A 142 18.74 0.85 12.01
CA PRO A 142 18.41 1.30 13.34
C PRO A 142 17.19 2.22 13.30
N PHE A 143 16.26 2.01 14.21
CA PHE A 143 15.06 2.83 14.33
C PHE A 143 15.41 4.10 15.14
N ASP A 144 16.15 5.02 14.53
CA ASP A 144 16.60 6.25 15.19
C ASP A 144 15.49 7.30 15.16
N GLY A 145 14.61 7.24 16.14
CA GLY A 145 13.49 8.16 16.28
C GLY A 145 12.28 7.85 15.38
N LEU A 146 11.18 8.47 15.65
CA LEU A 146 9.95 8.38 14.86
C LEU A 146 9.96 9.42 13.73
N THR A 147 9.29 9.13 12.62
CA THR A 147 8.99 10.15 11.62
C THR A 147 7.92 11.11 12.16
N PRO A 148 7.75 12.31 11.58
CA PRO A 148 6.71 13.23 12.04
C PRO A 148 5.31 12.59 12.10
N TRP A 149 4.99 11.70 11.16
CA TRP A 149 3.73 10.96 11.17
C TRP A 149 3.64 9.99 12.37
N PHE A 150 4.67 9.19 12.61
CA PHE A 150 4.66 8.25 13.73
C PHE A 150 4.76 8.95 15.09
N GLU A 151 5.44 10.10 15.18
CA GLU A 151 5.40 10.97 16.38
C GLU A 151 3.98 11.48 16.64
N PHE A 152 3.29 11.92 15.59
CA PHE A 152 1.89 12.33 15.66
C PHE A 152 1.01 11.17 16.16
N VAL A 153 1.11 9.99 15.56
CA VAL A 153 0.35 8.80 15.96
C VAL A 153 0.63 8.44 17.41
N LYS A 154 1.90 8.37 17.82
CA LYS A 154 2.29 8.05 19.19
C LYS A 154 1.75 9.07 20.19
N LYS A 155 1.91 10.35 19.92
CA LYS A 155 1.40 11.44 20.77
C LYS A 155 -0.11 11.30 21.00
N HIS A 156 -0.88 11.08 19.94
CA HIS A 156 -2.33 10.98 20.05
C HIS A 156 -2.80 9.64 20.61
N HIS A 157 -2.03 8.56 20.44
CA HIS A 157 -2.26 7.30 21.12
C HIS A 157 -2.07 7.46 22.64
N ASP A 158 -0.95 8.02 23.07
CA ASP A 158 -0.64 8.24 24.49
C ASP A 158 -1.66 9.18 25.16
N ALA A 159 -2.14 10.19 24.44
CA ALA A 159 -3.20 11.12 24.86
C ALA A 159 -4.62 10.52 24.76
N LYS A 160 -4.80 9.31 24.23
CA LYS A 160 -6.11 8.64 24.00
C LYS A 160 -7.03 9.41 23.03
N THR A 161 -6.46 10.24 22.16
CA THR A 161 -7.19 11.06 21.16
C THR A 161 -7.05 10.54 19.73
N LEU A 162 -6.28 9.48 19.50
CA LEU A 162 -6.02 8.95 18.15
C LEU A 162 -7.32 8.52 17.45
N HIS A 163 -8.24 7.86 18.17
CA HIS A 163 -9.54 7.45 17.63
C HIS A 163 -10.47 8.62 17.30
N GLU A 164 -10.25 9.81 17.88
CA GLU A 164 -11.01 11.01 17.54
C GLU A 164 -10.51 11.61 16.21
N ILE A 165 -9.26 11.37 15.86
CA ILE A 165 -8.63 11.90 14.64
C ILE A 165 -8.76 10.88 13.50
N LEU A 166 -8.17 9.70 13.63
CA LEU A 166 -8.19 8.67 12.60
C LEU A 166 -9.56 7.96 12.50
N GLY A 167 -10.39 8.00 13.53
CA GLY A 167 -11.79 7.56 13.48
C GLY A 167 -12.73 8.55 12.78
N ASN A 168 -12.21 9.63 12.19
CA ASN A 168 -13.00 10.67 11.52
C ASN A 168 -12.58 10.85 10.05
N LEU A 169 -12.02 9.80 9.43
CA LEU A 169 -11.49 9.86 8.06
C LEU A 169 -12.55 10.21 7.00
N HIS A 170 -13.83 9.94 7.25
CA HIS A 170 -14.92 10.39 6.38
C HIS A 170 -14.93 11.91 6.18
N ALA A 171 -14.43 12.68 7.15
CA ALA A 171 -14.40 14.14 7.10
C ALA A 171 -12.98 14.71 6.90
N ASN A 172 -11.93 13.96 7.26
CA ASN A 172 -10.56 14.49 7.32
C ASN A 172 -9.51 13.69 6.51
N ALA A 173 -9.92 12.74 5.66
CA ALA A 173 -8.98 11.94 4.87
C ALA A 173 -7.95 12.81 4.11
N LEU A 174 -8.41 13.88 3.44
CA LEU A 174 -7.52 14.82 2.75
C LEU A 174 -6.51 15.46 3.73
N SER A 175 -6.96 15.87 4.91
CA SER A 175 -6.07 16.49 5.91
C SER A 175 -4.99 15.50 6.39
N VAL A 176 -5.37 14.26 6.65
CA VAL A 176 -4.42 13.20 7.02
C VAL A 176 -3.43 12.93 5.89
N MET A 177 -3.91 12.78 4.65
CA MET A 177 -3.02 12.60 3.49
C MET A 177 -2.07 13.80 3.30
N LYS A 178 -2.53 15.04 3.55
CA LYS A 178 -1.67 16.23 3.52
C LYS A 178 -0.58 16.19 4.59
N ILE A 179 -0.89 15.74 5.80
CA ILE A 179 0.10 15.57 6.88
C ILE A 179 1.16 14.53 6.46
N MET A 180 0.74 13.42 5.87
CA MET A 180 1.63 12.35 5.42
C MET A 180 2.47 12.73 4.19
N GLY A 181 1.99 13.62 3.33
CA GLY A 181 2.74 14.04 2.14
C GLY A 181 1.99 13.87 0.83
N PHE A 182 0.83 14.50 0.68
CA PHE A 182 0.14 14.66 -0.59
C PHE A 182 0.35 16.07 -1.12
N GLU A 183 0.95 16.22 -2.30
CA GLU A 183 1.40 17.50 -2.84
C GLU A 183 0.50 18.08 -3.94
N ASN A 184 -0.07 17.22 -4.80
CA ASN A 184 -0.86 17.64 -5.97
C ASN A 184 -2.29 18.06 -5.61
N SER A 185 -2.43 19.26 -5.00
CA SER A 185 -3.76 19.79 -4.66
C SER A 185 -4.66 20.02 -5.87
N ALA A 186 -4.11 20.15 -7.07
CA ALA A 186 -4.89 20.33 -8.31
C ALA A 186 -5.64 19.04 -8.72
N ALA A 187 -5.24 17.88 -8.19
CA ALA A 187 -5.94 16.61 -8.43
C ALA A 187 -7.21 16.45 -7.56
N VAL A 188 -7.42 17.35 -6.58
CA VAL A 188 -8.53 17.26 -5.62
C VAL A 188 -9.78 17.90 -6.20
N ASP A 189 -10.76 17.07 -6.51
CA ASP A 189 -12.11 17.47 -6.86
C ASP A 189 -13.13 16.79 -5.94
N SER A 190 -14.44 17.00 -6.20
CA SER A 190 -15.51 16.38 -5.41
C SER A 190 -15.52 14.85 -5.49
N ASN A 191 -15.16 14.27 -6.64
CA ASN A 191 -15.08 12.82 -6.81
C ASN A 191 -13.91 12.23 -6.04
N TRP A 192 -12.75 12.90 -6.06
CA TRP A 192 -11.58 12.53 -5.27
C TRP A 192 -11.89 12.50 -3.77
N ILE A 193 -12.50 13.60 -3.26
CA ILE A 193 -12.89 13.68 -1.85
C ILE A 193 -13.91 12.58 -1.50
N ALA A 194 -14.94 12.40 -2.32
CA ALA A 194 -15.96 11.37 -2.11
C ALA A 194 -15.35 9.97 -2.07
N ALA A 195 -14.41 9.64 -2.98
CA ALA A 195 -13.79 8.33 -3.07
C ALA A 195 -12.96 7.97 -1.83
N TYR A 196 -12.12 8.89 -1.35
CA TYR A 196 -11.30 8.62 -0.16
C TYR A 196 -12.12 8.66 1.14
N SER A 197 -13.10 9.56 1.25
CA SER A 197 -13.97 9.64 2.42
C SER A 197 -14.93 8.45 2.53
N ALA A 198 -15.47 7.95 1.42
CA ALA A 198 -16.43 6.85 1.42
C ALA A 198 -15.85 5.50 1.92
N ALA A 199 -14.52 5.35 1.93
CA ALA A 199 -13.86 4.18 2.48
C ALA A 199 -14.04 4.05 4.01
N PHE A 200 -14.39 5.15 4.68
CA PHE A 200 -14.45 5.26 6.15
C PHE A 200 -15.77 5.88 6.62
N PRO A 201 -16.95 5.28 6.32
CA PRO A 201 -18.24 5.92 6.55
C PRO A 201 -18.58 6.14 8.04
N THR A 202 -18.00 5.36 8.93
CA THR A 202 -18.18 5.49 10.39
C THR A 202 -16.83 5.39 11.11
N LYS A 203 -16.80 5.81 12.39
CA LYS A 203 -15.59 5.65 13.24
C LYS A 203 -15.09 4.23 13.29
N ASP A 204 -16.01 3.32 13.35
CA ASP A 204 -15.71 1.91 13.43
C ASP A 204 -15.10 1.37 12.12
N ASP A 205 -15.41 1.95 10.97
CA ASP A 205 -14.82 1.54 9.70
C ASP A 205 -13.38 2.05 9.53
N CYS A 206 -12.89 2.88 10.45
CA CYS A 206 -11.51 3.37 10.44
C CYS A 206 -10.52 2.44 11.16
N VAL A 207 -10.94 1.28 11.68
CA VAL A 207 -10.06 0.39 12.45
C VAL A 207 -8.77 0.01 11.69
N GLY A 208 -8.85 -0.28 10.40
CA GLY A 208 -7.67 -0.58 9.59
C GLY A 208 -6.67 0.57 9.56
N ALA A 209 -7.15 1.79 9.32
CA ALA A 209 -6.33 2.99 9.30
C ALA A 209 -5.76 3.39 10.68
N ILE A 210 -6.40 2.99 11.76
CA ILE A 210 -5.89 3.19 13.13
C ILE A 210 -4.83 2.14 13.47
N GLU A 211 -5.10 0.87 13.16
CA GLU A 211 -4.24 -0.24 13.55
C GLU A 211 -2.94 -0.31 12.74
N PHE A 212 -2.93 0.08 11.47
CA PHE A 212 -1.71 0.10 10.67
C PHE A 212 -0.59 0.94 11.34
N PRO A 213 -0.75 2.24 11.58
CA PRO A 213 0.32 2.99 12.22
C PRO A 213 0.59 2.55 13.65
N LEU A 214 -0.41 2.07 14.39
CA LEU A 214 -0.21 1.54 15.76
C LEU A 214 0.62 0.26 15.75
N ASP A 215 0.45 -0.61 14.77
CA ASP A 215 1.23 -1.86 14.66
C ASP A 215 2.73 -1.56 14.55
N ALA A 216 3.09 -0.49 13.80
CA ALA A 216 4.47 -0.01 13.69
C ALA A 216 4.94 0.72 14.96
N VAL A 217 4.17 1.72 15.45
CA VAL A 217 4.55 2.58 16.59
C VAL A 217 4.70 1.79 17.88
N LEU A 218 3.86 0.77 18.09
CA LEU A 218 3.91 -0.11 19.25
C LEU A 218 4.88 -1.30 19.07
N GLY A 219 5.57 -1.39 17.91
CA GLY A 219 6.53 -2.44 17.63
C GLY A 219 5.93 -3.84 17.45
N ARG A 220 4.62 -3.95 17.26
CA ARG A 220 3.90 -5.23 17.13
C ARG A 220 4.31 -6.00 15.86
N ILE A 221 4.75 -5.28 14.81
CA ILE A 221 5.28 -5.90 13.58
C ILE A 221 6.62 -6.61 13.78
N ALA A 222 7.40 -6.23 14.82
CA ALA A 222 8.80 -6.64 14.98
C ALA A 222 9.00 -8.17 15.06
N PRO A 223 8.19 -8.95 15.80
CA PRO A 223 8.33 -10.41 15.84
C PRO A 223 8.17 -11.03 14.45
N TYR A 224 7.13 -10.64 13.69
CA TYR A 224 6.84 -11.18 12.37
C TYR A 224 7.91 -10.81 11.33
N ILE A 225 8.43 -9.58 11.39
CA ILE A 225 9.58 -9.15 10.56
C ILE A 225 10.82 -9.98 10.92
N LYS A 226 11.08 -10.21 12.21
CA LYS A 226 12.23 -11.00 12.68
C LYS A 226 12.24 -12.44 12.14
N GLU A 227 11.07 -13.06 12.06
CA GLU A 227 10.90 -14.40 11.48
C GLU A 227 11.27 -14.47 9.99
N GLY A 228 11.18 -13.36 9.26
CA GLY A 228 11.52 -13.30 7.84
C GLY A 228 13.01 -13.19 7.54
N PHE A 229 13.87 -12.76 8.50
CA PHE A 229 15.30 -12.56 8.24
C PHE A 229 16.06 -13.80 7.73
N PRO A 230 15.78 -15.03 8.19
CA PRO A 230 16.40 -16.23 7.63
C PRO A 230 16.09 -16.45 6.14
N LEU A 231 15.00 -15.87 5.64
CA LEU A 231 14.54 -15.98 4.24
C LEU A 231 14.98 -14.79 3.37
N LEU A 232 15.79 -13.87 3.88
CA LEU A 232 16.08 -12.59 3.23
C LEU A 232 16.69 -12.74 1.82
N ASP A 233 17.40 -13.82 1.54
CA ASP A 233 17.96 -14.07 0.22
C ASP A 233 16.88 -14.29 -0.85
N ASN A 234 15.70 -14.77 -0.48
CA ASN A 234 14.56 -14.86 -1.37
C ASN A 234 14.13 -13.49 -1.89
N LEU A 235 14.13 -12.47 -1.01
CA LEU A 235 13.79 -11.10 -1.36
C LEU A 235 14.91 -10.43 -2.18
N LYS A 236 16.16 -10.56 -1.75
CA LYS A 236 17.34 -10.00 -2.42
C LYS A 236 17.52 -10.50 -3.85
N SER A 237 17.12 -11.74 -4.11
CA SER A 237 17.24 -12.37 -5.42
C SER A 237 16.37 -11.73 -6.49
N LYS A 238 15.31 -10.99 -6.08
CA LYS A 238 14.34 -10.42 -7.01
C LYS A 238 14.84 -9.12 -7.63
N PRO A 239 14.62 -8.89 -8.93
CA PRO A 239 14.71 -7.56 -9.52
C PRO A 239 13.82 -6.58 -8.72
N ALA A 240 14.39 -5.43 -8.37
CA ALA A 240 13.66 -4.40 -7.63
C ALA A 240 14.01 -3.00 -8.13
N MET A 241 13.07 -2.07 -8.06
CA MET A 241 13.23 -0.64 -8.30
C MET A 241 12.47 0.13 -7.22
N LEU A 242 13.08 1.20 -6.72
CA LEU A 242 12.43 2.16 -5.84
C LEU A 242 12.15 3.47 -6.61
N THR A 243 10.91 3.94 -6.55
CA THR A 243 10.56 5.32 -6.94
C THR A 243 10.10 6.05 -5.69
N LEU A 244 10.72 7.19 -5.40
CA LEU A 244 10.63 7.84 -4.10
C LEU A 244 10.24 9.31 -4.23
N GLY A 245 9.07 9.69 -3.72
CA GLY A 245 8.67 11.08 -3.53
C GLY A 245 9.46 11.69 -2.37
N MET A 246 10.26 12.73 -2.68
CA MET A 246 11.21 13.33 -1.73
C MET A 246 10.56 14.24 -0.68
N LYS A 247 9.26 14.53 -0.84
CA LYS A 247 8.46 15.30 0.15
C LYS A 247 7.63 14.38 1.06
N ASP A 248 7.98 13.10 1.15
CA ASP A 248 7.34 12.16 2.06
C ASP A 248 7.54 12.58 3.53
N ARG A 249 6.44 12.75 4.25
CA ARG A 249 6.41 13.12 5.67
C ARG A 249 5.91 11.97 6.57
N ALA A 250 5.43 10.88 5.97
CA ALA A 250 5.06 9.67 6.68
C ALA A 250 6.28 8.80 6.96
N ILE A 251 7.07 8.53 5.92
CA ILE A 251 8.29 7.74 6.01
C ILE A 251 9.43 8.60 5.45
N ALA A 252 10.39 8.97 6.29
CA ALA A 252 11.49 9.84 5.87
C ALA A 252 12.23 9.25 4.64
N PRO A 253 12.46 10.03 3.56
CA PRO A 253 13.14 9.56 2.36
C PRO A 253 14.47 8.86 2.62
N ASP A 254 15.30 9.39 3.52
CA ASP A 254 16.60 8.79 3.86
C ASP A 254 16.46 7.37 4.44
N ARG A 255 15.39 7.10 5.20
CA ARG A 255 15.10 5.76 5.73
C ARG A 255 14.72 4.80 4.62
N GLN A 256 13.88 5.22 3.70
CA GLN A 256 13.47 4.41 2.56
C GLN A 256 14.67 4.07 1.66
N LEU A 257 15.54 5.07 1.41
CA LEU A 257 16.80 4.87 0.68
C LEU A 257 17.71 3.88 1.39
N ALA A 258 17.86 4.00 2.70
CA ALA A 258 18.72 3.12 3.49
C ALA A 258 18.17 1.68 3.55
N ASP A 259 16.85 1.51 3.78
CA ASP A 259 16.19 0.19 3.74
C ASP A 259 16.36 -0.48 2.37
N PHE A 260 16.06 0.24 1.30
CA PHE A 260 16.15 -0.29 -0.06
C PHE A 260 17.60 -0.68 -0.41
N ARG A 261 18.58 0.18 -0.16
CA ARG A 261 20.00 -0.09 -0.44
C ARG A 261 20.56 -1.26 0.36
N ALA A 262 20.07 -1.48 1.58
CA ALA A 262 20.50 -2.60 2.42
C ALA A 262 19.99 -3.95 1.89
N VAL A 263 18.81 -3.99 1.29
CA VAL A 263 18.22 -5.21 0.72
C VAL A 263 18.65 -5.41 -0.73
N TRP A 264 18.66 -4.35 -1.54
CA TRP A 264 18.95 -4.40 -2.98
C TRP A 264 20.08 -3.43 -3.38
N PRO A 265 21.32 -3.69 -2.98
CA PRO A 265 22.44 -2.82 -3.32
C PRO A 265 22.61 -2.72 -4.84
N GLY A 266 22.78 -1.49 -5.34
CA GLY A 266 23.00 -1.22 -6.78
C GLY A 266 21.76 -1.33 -7.67
N ARG A 267 20.57 -1.58 -7.12
CA ARG A 267 19.33 -1.55 -7.89
C ARG A 267 18.86 -0.11 -8.12
N PRO A 268 18.09 0.14 -9.20
CA PRO A 268 17.65 1.49 -9.57
C PRO A 268 16.82 2.17 -8.49
N ILE A 269 17.12 3.45 -8.27
CA ILE A 269 16.34 4.37 -7.43
C ILE A 269 16.05 5.61 -8.27
N ILE A 270 14.78 6.02 -8.31
CA ILE A 270 14.35 7.25 -8.98
C ILE A 270 13.71 8.17 -7.93
N GLU A 271 14.35 9.31 -7.70
CA GLU A 271 13.88 10.33 -6.79
C GLU A 271 12.93 11.30 -7.53
N LEU A 272 11.76 11.54 -6.95
CA LEU A 272 10.74 12.47 -7.46
C LEU A 272 10.72 13.71 -6.55
N PRO A 273 11.41 14.80 -6.91
CA PRO A 273 11.61 15.93 -6.01
C PRO A 273 10.32 16.68 -5.65
N ASN A 274 9.28 16.56 -6.47
CA ASN A 274 8.01 17.25 -6.28
C ASN A 274 6.89 16.37 -5.70
N ALA A 275 7.07 15.06 -5.63
CA ALA A 275 6.11 14.14 -5.07
C ALA A 275 6.36 13.91 -3.56
N GLY A 276 5.29 13.57 -2.86
CA GLY A 276 5.32 13.17 -1.46
C GLY A 276 5.03 11.69 -1.28
N HIS A 277 4.42 11.34 -0.14
CA HIS A 277 4.09 9.97 0.24
C HIS A 277 3.11 9.28 -0.75
N PHE A 278 2.16 10.04 -1.29
CA PHE A 278 1.18 9.55 -2.26
C PHE A 278 1.62 9.88 -3.68
N SER A 279 2.81 9.43 -4.04
CA SER A 279 3.43 9.73 -5.34
C SER A 279 2.57 9.30 -6.54
N GLN A 280 1.69 8.30 -6.37
CA GLN A 280 0.70 7.88 -7.38
C GLN A 280 -0.33 8.97 -7.70
N GLU A 281 -0.63 9.85 -6.76
CA GLU A 281 -1.49 11.01 -6.96
C GLU A 281 -0.71 12.23 -7.48
N ASP A 282 0.54 12.34 -7.06
CA ASP A 282 1.38 13.49 -7.39
C ASP A 282 1.96 13.41 -8.80
N GLU A 283 2.52 12.24 -9.19
CA GLU A 283 3.21 12.05 -10.48
C GLU A 283 2.84 10.72 -11.17
N PRO A 284 1.56 10.42 -11.40
CA PRO A 284 1.13 9.13 -11.93
C PRO A 284 1.74 8.78 -13.29
N GLY A 285 1.85 9.76 -14.20
CA GLY A 285 2.38 9.53 -15.55
C GLY A 285 3.84 9.09 -15.56
N THR A 286 4.69 9.75 -14.75
CA THR A 286 6.10 9.39 -14.59
C THR A 286 6.25 7.98 -14.04
N ILE A 287 5.48 7.64 -13.00
CA ILE A 287 5.57 6.34 -12.34
C ILE A 287 5.08 5.22 -13.26
N ILE A 288 3.99 5.41 -14.00
CA ILE A 288 3.49 4.42 -14.95
C ILE A 288 4.54 4.12 -16.03
N ALA A 289 5.20 5.14 -16.59
CA ALA A 289 6.27 4.95 -17.57
C ALA A 289 7.45 4.17 -16.98
N LEU A 290 7.84 4.47 -15.75
CA LEU A 290 8.91 3.74 -15.04
C LEU A 290 8.55 2.28 -14.76
N ILE A 291 7.31 1.98 -14.38
CA ILE A 291 6.82 0.60 -14.21
C ILE A 291 6.93 -0.15 -15.54
N GLN A 292 6.43 0.43 -16.62
CA GLN A 292 6.49 -0.20 -17.96
C GLN A 292 7.94 -0.46 -18.40
N GLN A 293 8.83 0.52 -18.24
CA GLN A 293 10.26 0.36 -18.51
C GLN A 293 10.92 -0.73 -17.67
N PHE A 294 10.62 -0.75 -16.37
CA PHE A 294 11.16 -1.76 -15.45
C PHE A 294 10.73 -3.17 -15.82
N ILE A 295 9.45 -3.35 -16.17
CA ILE A 295 8.90 -4.63 -16.62
C ILE A 295 9.60 -5.11 -17.90
N GLN A 296 9.85 -4.21 -18.87
CA GLN A 296 10.51 -4.55 -20.11
C GLN A 296 11.99 -4.92 -19.95
N SER A 297 12.65 -4.41 -18.92
CA SER A 297 14.09 -4.62 -18.66
C SER A 297 14.41 -5.79 -17.73
N THR A 298 13.40 -6.44 -17.14
CA THR A 298 13.55 -7.52 -16.14
C THR A 298 12.55 -8.65 -16.37
#